data_dbc74d000ba43c1369f8bf2dd9518047
#
_entry.id   dbc74d000ba43c1369f8bf2dd9518047
#
_cell.length_a   1.000
_cell.length_b   1.000
_cell.length_c   1.000
_cell.angle_alpha   90.00
_cell.angle_beta   90.00
_cell.angle_gamma   90.00
#
_symmetry.space_group_name_H-M   'P 1'
#
loop_
_entity.id
_entity.type
_entity.pdbx_description
1 polymer ?
#
loop_
_entity_poly.entity_id
_entity_poly.type
_entity_poly.pdbx_seq_one_letter_code
_entity_poly.pdbx_strand_id
1 'polypeptide(L)'
;MFWKKRVVIGDGERGLVYRDRRFERALDPGVYKFNDPFGRLEIAVHNVAKPEYAGTDVDTLIAALGDKLDAHFVLGDVGTDEVGLVSKNGKLEDLLLPGTRRLYWRAPVRVEIERLTLPQDLDVRADIAKRLRQLGALARVAAVADVPSEFVGLLFVDGRLVRTLDP
;
A
#
# COMPACT_ATOMS: atom_id res chain seq x y z
N MET A 1 9.26 -43.46 -4.44
CA MET A 1 9.22 -42.69 -3.21
C MET A 1 9.61 -41.25 -3.53
N PHE A 2 8.62 -40.33 -3.61
CA PHE A 2 8.84 -38.97 -4.15
C PHE A 2 8.80 -37.94 -3.01
N TRP A 3 9.94 -37.72 -2.41
CA TRP A 3 10.16 -36.73 -1.35
C TRP A 3 10.49 -35.33 -1.91
N LYS A 4 10.52 -35.19 -3.26
CA LYS A 4 10.91 -33.94 -3.93
C LYS A 4 9.67 -33.24 -4.49
N LYS A 5 9.36 -32.07 -3.93
CA LYS A 5 8.34 -31.16 -4.46
C LYS A 5 8.99 -30.24 -5.48
N ARG A 6 8.51 -30.26 -6.73
CA ARG A 6 8.93 -29.33 -7.79
C ARG A 6 7.89 -28.23 -7.91
N VAL A 7 8.34 -26.98 -7.89
CA VAL A 7 7.51 -25.81 -8.06
C VAL A 7 8.11 -24.92 -9.15
N VAL A 8 7.26 -24.40 -10.01
CA VAL A 8 7.63 -23.43 -11.05
C VAL A 8 6.97 -22.12 -10.71
N ILE A 9 7.76 -21.06 -10.65
CA ILE A 9 7.30 -19.67 -10.47
C ILE A 9 7.50 -18.99 -11.81
N GLY A 10 6.41 -18.50 -12.40
CA GLY A 10 6.43 -17.80 -13.67
C GLY A 10 6.96 -16.37 -13.55
N ASP A 11 7.27 -15.72 -14.70
CA ASP A 11 7.81 -14.35 -14.73
C ASP A 11 6.88 -13.32 -14.07
N GLY A 12 5.55 -13.52 -14.19
CA GLY A 12 4.51 -12.69 -13.55
C GLY A 12 4.13 -13.14 -12.15
N GLU A 13 4.94 -13.99 -11.51
CA GLU A 13 4.63 -14.59 -10.22
C GLU A 13 5.76 -14.42 -9.21
N ARG A 14 5.42 -14.55 -7.93
CA ARG A 14 6.35 -14.66 -6.80
C ARG A 14 5.84 -15.74 -5.86
N GLY A 15 6.75 -16.50 -5.26
CA GLY A 15 6.43 -17.52 -4.29
C GLY A 15 6.78 -17.09 -2.88
N LEU A 16 5.94 -17.42 -1.91
CA LEU A 16 6.27 -17.36 -0.49
C LEU A 16 6.33 -18.79 0.05
N VAL A 17 7.46 -19.15 0.63
CA VAL A 17 7.70 -20.48 1.18
C VAL A 17 7.50 -20.45 2.67
N TYR A 18 6.65 -21.34 3.15
CA TYR A 18 6.41 -21.58 4.57
C TYR A 18 6.79 -23.01 4.92
N ARG A 19 7.47 -23.20 6.05
CA ARG A 19 7.75 -24.50 6.62
C ARG A 19 7.20 -24.54 8.04
N ASP A 20 6.41 -25.55 8.33
CA ASP A 20 5.71 -25.65 9.61
C ASP A 20 4.93 -24.35 9.94
N ARG A 21 4.28 -23.75 8.93
CA ARG A 21 3.54 -22.47 8.99
C ARG A 21 4.40 -21.24 9.29
N ARG A 22 5.74 -21.36 9.25
CA ARG A 22 6.65 -20.22 9.43
C ARG A 22 7.21 -19.82 8.09
N PHE A 23 7.23 -18.51 7.83
CA PHE A 23 7.87 -17.97 6.64
C PHE A 23 9.35 -18.36 6.60
N GLU A 24 9.80 -18.89 5.48
CA GLU A 24 11.19 -19.31 5.25
C GLU A 24 11.91 -18.37 4.28
N ARG A 25 11.28 -18.12 3.10
CA ARG A 25 11.84 -17.25 2.07
C ARG A 25 10.84 -16.90 0.98
N ALA A 26 11.16 -15.83 0.21
CA ALA A 26 10.50 -15.53 -1.05
C ALA A 26 11.22 -16.21 -2.22
N LEU A 27 10.48 -16.48 -3.29
CA LEU A 27 10.98 -17.07 -4.54
C LEU A 27 10.70 -16.12 -5.70
N ASP A 28 11.75 -15.81 -6.45
CA ASP A 28 11.67 -15.15 -7.74
C ASP A 28 11.26 -16.16 -8.85
N PRO A 29 11.00 -15.69 -10.10
CA PRO A 29 10.72 -16.58 -11.21
C PRO A 29 11.80 -17.64 -11.38
N GLY A 30 11.38 -18.89 -11.57
CA GLY A 30 12.31 -20.00 -11.71
C GLY A 30 11.72 -21.36 -11.39
N VAL A 31 12.55 -22.38 -11.46
CA VAL A 31 12.18 -23.76 -11.12
C VAL A 31 12.90 -24.20 -9.86
N TYR A 32 12.11 -24.52 -8.86
CA TYR A 32 12.61 -24.91 -7.55
C TYR A 32 12.29 -26.36 -7.23
N LYS A 33 13.23 -27.02 -6.56
CA LYS A 33 13.07 -28.39 -6.08
C LYS A 33 13.31 -28.39 -4.58
N PHE A 34 12.32 -28.84 -3.83
CA PHE A 34 12.37 -28.93 -2.38
C PHE A 34 12.38 -30.37 -1.94
N ASN A 35 13.11 -30.65 -0.88
CA ASN A 35 13.01 -31.91 -0.17
C ASN A 35 12.01 -31.73 0.97
N ASP A 36 10.89 -32.44 0.89
CA ASP A 36 9.79 -32.33 1.85
C ASP A 36 9.24 -33.71 2.20
N PRO A 37 10.02 -34.51 2.95
CA PRO A 37 9.63 -35.87 3.28
C PRO A 37 8.41 -35.98 4.21
N PHE A 38 8.07 -34.89 4.90
CA PHE A 38 6.99 -34.89 5.90
C PHE A 38 5.78 -34.02 5.48
N GLY A 39 5.78 -33.43 4.28
CA GLY A 39 4.68 -32.60 3.80
C GLY A 39 4.49 -31.30 4.58
N ARG A 40 5.58 -30.74 5.13
CA ARG A 40 5.55 -29.53 5.96
C ARG A 40 5.76 -28.25 5.20
N LEU A 41 6.05 -28.36 3.89
CA LEU A 41 6.34 -27.22 3.02
C LEU A 41 5.08 -26.77 2.32
N GLU A 42 4.71 -25.52 2.55
CA GLU A 42 3.65 -24.81 1.86
C GLU A 42 4.28 -23.71 1.00
N ILE A 43 3.79 -23.57 -0.23
CA ILE A 43 4.25 -22.52 -1.15
C ILE A 43 3.03 -21.80 -1.68
N ALA A 44 2.91 -20.54 -1.29
CA ALA A 44 1.89 -19.63 -1.80
C ALA A 44 2.44 -18.88 -3.02
N VAL A 45 1.80 -19.08 -4.18
CA VAL A 45 2.18 -18.39 -5.42
C VAL A 45 1.25 -17.20 -5.62
N HIS A 46 1.84 -16.03 -5.81
CA HIS A 46 1.14 -14.76 -5.99
C HIS A 46 1.38 -14.22 -7.39
N ASN A 47 0.30 -13.78 -8.05
CA ASN A 47 0.41 -13.05 -9.30
C ASN A 47 0.74 -11.59 -8.99
N VAL A 48 1.88 -11.10 -9.53
CA VAL A 48 2.39 -9.75 -9.27
C VAL A 48 2.07 -8.74 -10.37
N ALA A 49 1.24 -9.10 -11.34
CA ALA A 49 0.66 -8.13 -12.28
C ALA A 49 -0.18 -7.07 -11.54
N LYS A 50 -0.81 -7.46 -10.42
CA LYS A 50 -1.33 -6.55 -9.42
C LYS A 50 -0.29 -6.46 -8.29
N PRO A 51 0.41 -5.33 -8.14
CA PRO A 51 1.54 -5.26 -7.22
C PRO A 51 1.14 -5.28 -5.74
N GLU A 52 -0.11 -4.99 -5.40
CA GLU A 52 -0.59 -5.05 -4.00
C GLU A 52 -0.59 -6.50 -3.50
N TYR A 53 0.02 -6.72 -2.34
CA TYR A 53 -0.02 -8.01 -1.67
C TYR A 53 -1.41 -8.26 -1.08
N ALA A 54 -2.07 -9.30 -1.54
CA ALA A 54 -3.45 -9.62 -1.17
C ALA A 54 -3.58 -10.55 0.06
N GLY A 55 -2.47 -10.88 0.74
CA GLY A 55 -2.49 -11.70 1.95
C GLY A 55 -3.04 -10.92 3.16
N THR A 56 -3.59 -11.66 4.11
CA THR A 56 -4.13 -11.09 5.36
C THR A 56 -3.09 -11.05 6.49
N ASP A 57 -1.90 -11.57 6.25
CA ASP A 57 -0.82 -11.75 7.20
C ASP A 57 0.29 -10.67 7.06
N VAL A 58 -0.07 -9.47 6.62
CA VAL A 58 0.86 -8.37 6.32
C VAL A 58 1.83 -8.12 7.47
N ASP A 59 1.34 -7.91 8.68
CA ASP A 59 2.20 -7.61 9.85
C ASP A 59 3.11 -8.78 10.22
N THR A 60 2.60 -10.01 10.12
CA THR A 60 3.38 -11.23 10.35
C THR A 60 4.49 -11.37 9.32
N LEU A 61 4.20 -11.08 8.06
CA LEU A 61 5.16 -11.16 6.97
C LEU A 61 6.24 -10.07 7.10
N ILE A 62 5.87 -8.85 7.48
CA ILE A 62 6.81 -7.76 7.77
C ILE A 62 7.77 -8.18 8.89
N ALA A 63 7.25 -8.70 10.00
CA ALA A 63 8.06 -9.15 11.12
C ALA A 63 8.98 -10.32 10.75
N ALA A 64 8.51 -11.24 9.92
CA ALA A 64 9.29 -12.41 9.51
C ALA A 64 10.40 -12.09 8.49
N LEU A 65 10.15 -11.12 7.61
CA LEU A 65 11.14 -10.65 6.62
C LEU A 65 12.21 -9.75 7.26
N GLY A 66 11.84 -8.89 8.22
CA GLY A 66 12.74 -7.95 8.85
C GLY A 66 13.55 -7.15 7.82
N ASP A 67 14.87 -7.17 7.93
CA ASP A 67 15.80 -6.43 7.02
C ASP A 67 15.72 -6.88 5.54
N LYS A 68 15.13 -8.04 5.27
CA LYS A 68 14.95 -8.55 3.90
C LYS A 68 13.68 -8.07 3.23
N LEU A 69 12.83 -7.31 3.94
CA LEU A 69 11.56 -6.82 3.42
C LEU A 69 11.75 -6.05 2.11
N ASP A 70 12.68 -5.11 2.12
CA ASP A 70 12.98 -4.23 0.98
C ASP A 70 13.52 -4.94 -0.27
N ALA A 71 13.97 -6.18 -0.14
CA ALA A 71 14.38 -6.97 -1.30
C ALA A 71 13.17 -7.40 -2.17
N HIS A 72 12.01 -7.58 -1.56
CA HIS A 72 10.83 -8.16 -2.21
C HIS A 72 9.63 -7.21 -2.24
N PHE A 73 9.52 -6.31 -1.27
CA PHE A 73 8.35 -5.46 -1.08
C PHE A 73 8.68 -3.97 -0.96
N VAL A 74 7.68 -3.17 -1.25
CA VAL A 74 7.59 -1.75 -0.87
C VAL A 74 6.53 -1.65 0.22
N LEU A 75 6.91 -1.12 1.37
CA LEU A 75 6.00 -0.94 2.50
C LEU A 75 5.32 0.43 2.43
N GLY A 76 4.01 0.41 2.33
CA GLY A 76 3.15 1.58 2.55
C GLY A 76 2.67 1.60 3.99
N ASP A 77 3.42 2.26 4.87
CA ASP A 77 3.06 2.48 6.27
C ASP A 77 2.77 3.96 6.46
N VAL A 78 1.52 4.29 6.67
CA VAL A 78 1.00 5.66 6.72
C VAL A 78 0.53 5.96 8.14
N GLY A 79 1.07 7.01 8.72
CA GLY A 79 0.70 7.46 10.06
C GLY A 79 -0.75 7.97 10.14
N THR A 80 -1.20 8.28 11.35
CA THR A 80 -2.58 8.74 11.63
C THR A 80 -2.88 10.12 11.04
N ASP A 81 -1.86 10.93 10.83
CA ASP A 81 -1.88 12.30 10.30
C ASP A 81 -1.24 12.40 8.91
N GLU A 82 -1.11 11.28 8.23
CA GLU A 82 -0.54 11.22 6.90
C GLU A 82 -1.50 10.56 5.91
N VAL A 83 -1.27 10.84 4.64
CA VAL A 83 -1.81 10.08 3.50
C VAL A 83 -0.66 9.62 2.63
N GLY A 84 -0.83 8.46 2.00
CA GLY A 84 0.14 7.91 1.06
C GLY A 84 -0.36 7.99 -0.38
N LEU A 85 0.36 8.69 -1.25
CA LEU A 85 0.09 8.68 -2.68
C LEU A 85 0.86 7.55 -3.33
N VAL A 86 0.16 6.60 -3.91
CA VAL A 86 0.74 5.42 -4.54
C VAL A 86 0.84 5.63 -6.04
N SER A 87 2.07 5.63 -6.54
CA SER A 87 2.34 5.68 -7.98
C SER A 87 2.83 4.31 -8.47
N LYS A 88 2.29 3.87 -9.61
CA LYS A 88 2.69 2.66 -10.29
C LYS A 88 3.27 3.02 -11.66
N ASN A 89 4.52 2.62 -11.91
CA ASN A 89 5.26 2.99 -13.11
C ASN A 89 5.25 4.51 -13.39
N GLY A 90 5.37 5.33 -12.32
CA GLY A 90 5.37 6.79 -12.39
C GLY A 90 4.01 7.45 -12.52
N LYS A 91 2.91 6.68 -12.55
CA LYS A 91 1.55 7.19 -12.63
C LYS A 91 0.85 7.06 -11.29
N LEU A 92 0.29 8.15 -10.80
CA LEU A 92 -0.50 8.17 -9.56
C LEU A 92 -1.80 7.37 -9.76
N GLU A 93 -2.00 6.32 -8.96
CA GLU A 93 -3.11 5.39 -9.15
C GLU A 93 -3.94 5.13 -7.90
N ASP A 94 -3.36 5.29 -6.70
CA ASP A 94 -4.10 4.98 -5.47
C ASP A 94 -3.72 5.91 -4.31
N LEU A 95 -4.54 5.89 -3.27
CA LEU A 95 -4.40 6.66 -2.04
C LEU A 95 -4.49 5.73 -0.84
N LEU A 96 -3.46 5.74 0.00
CA LEU A 96 -3.48 5.15 1.32
C LEU A 96 -4.02 6.16 2.33
N LEU A 97 -5.07 5.79 3.02
CA LEU A 97 -5.68 6.60 4.07
C LEU A 97 -4.83 6.59 5.35
N PRO A 98 -5.04 7.55 6.26
CA PRO A 98 -4.38 7.56 7.55
C PRO A 98 -4.48 6.22 8.28
N GLY A 99 -3.40 5.81 8.93
CA GLY A 99 -3.32 4.55 9.66
C GLY A 99 -3.31 3.28 8.80
N THR A 100 -3.15 3.41 7.49
CA THR A 100 -3.13 2.26 6.59
C THR A 100 -1.73 1.67 6.48
N ARG A 101 -1.65 0.34 6.55
CA ARG A 101 -0.42 -0.41 6.26
C ARG A 101 -0.69 -1.42 5.16
N ARG A 102 0.11 -1.35 4.06
CA ARG A 102 0.03 -2.25 2.91
C ARG A 102 1.41 -2.63 2.40
N LEU A 103 1.50 -3.81 1.80
CA LEU A 103 2.69 -4.28 1.10
C LEU A 103 2.42 -4.31 -0.40
N TYR A 104 3.43 -3.92 -1.15
CA TYR A 104 3.43 -4.02 -2.61
C TYR A 104 4.66 -4.80 -3.06
N TRP A 105 4.50 -5.71 -3.99
CA TRP A 105 5.62 -6.38 -4.64
C TRP A 105 6.50 -5.36 -5.35
N ARG A 106 7.81 -5.45 -5.15
CA ARG A 106 8.77 -4.50 -5.73
C ARG A 106 8.89 -4.59 -7.25
N ALA A 107 8.63 -5.75 -7.82
CA ALA A 107 8.74 -6.02 -9.25
C ALA A 107 7.62 -6.99 -9.70
N PRO A 108 7.22 -6.96 -10.98
CA PRO A 108 7.74 -6.17 -12.10
C PRO A 108 7.23 -4.72 -12.16
N VAL A 109 6.15 -4.40 -11.44
CA VAL A 109 5.58 -3.04 -11.41
C VAL A 109 6.37 -2.19 -10.42
N ARG A 110 6.91 -1.06 -10.88
CA ARG A 110 7.58 -0.10 -10.00
C ARG A 110 6.55 0.65 -9.18
N VAL A 111 6.52 0.38 -7.88
CA VAL A 111 5.64 1.08 -6.93
C VAL A 111 6.45 2.09 -6.14
N GLU A 112 5.95 3.30 -6.04
CA GLU A 112 6.49 4.39 -5.23
C GLU A 112 5.39 4.95 -4.36
N ILE A 113 5.71 5.23 -3.10
CA ILE A 113 4.76 5.76 -2.13
C ILE A 113 5.33 7.05 -1.56
N GLU A 114 4.63 8.15 -1.84
CA GLU A 114 4.92 9.46 -1.30
C GLU A 114 4.00 9.72 -0.11
N ARG A 115 4.56 9.89 1.08
CA ARG A 115 3.80 10.25 2.28
C ARG A 115 3.67 11.75 2.38
N LEU A 116 2.45 12.21 2.61
CA LEU A 116 2.10 13.60 2.79
C LEU A 116 1.45 13.78 4.15
N THR A 117 2.02 14.63 4.98
CA THR A 117 1.42 15.00 6.27
C THR A 117 0.20 15.88 6.03
N LEU A 118 -0.90 15.53 6.67
CA LEU A 118 -2.12 16.34 6.64
C LEU A 118 -1.93 17.57 7.55
N PRO A 119 -2.23 18.78 7.05
CA PRO A 119 -2.07 19.99 7.84
C PRO A 119 -3.04 20.01 9.03
N GLN A 120 -2.55 20.50 10.16
CA GLN A 120 -3.37 20.66 11.37
C GLN A 120 -4.29 21.88 11.31
N ASP A 121 -4.02 22.82 10.38
CA ASP A 121 -4.78 24.06 10.19
C ASP A 121 -6.03 23.89 9.34
N LEU A 122 -6.45 22.66 9.07
CA LEU A 122 -7.63 22.28 8.29
C LEU A 122 -7.58 22.66 6.80
N ASP A 123 -6.44 23.16 6.29
CA ASP A 123 -6.26 23.50 4.88
C ASP A 123 -5.43 22.47 4.13
N VAL A 124 -6.01 21.89 3.10
CA VAL A 124 -5.27 21.06 2.16
C VAL A 124 -4.57 21.96 1.14
N ARG A 125 -3.25 21.90 1.07
CA ARG A 125 -2.46 22.65 0.08
C ARG A 125 -2.98 22.43 -1.32
N ALA A 126 -3.00 23.49 -2.13
CA ALA A 126 -3.59 23.48 -3.48
C ALA A 126 -2.96 22.43 -4.41
N ASP A 127 -1.64 22.21 -4.31
CA ASP A 127 -0.92 21.18 -5.08
C ASP A 127 -1.37 19.76 -4.71
N ILE A 128 -1.55 19.49 -3.41
CA ILE A 128 -2.06 18.22 -2.90
C ILE A 128 -3.53 18.03 -3.31
N ALA A 129 -4.36 19.06 -3.12
CA ALA A 129 -5.78 19.02 -3.50
C ALA A 129 -5.96 18.74 -5.00
N LYS A 130 -5.11 19.33 -5.86
CA LYS A 130 -5.11 19.07 -7.30
C LYS A 130 -4.80 17.61 -7.62
N ARG A 131 -3.76 17.05 -7.01
CA ARG A 131 -3.37 15.63 -7.20
C ARG A 131 -4.45 14.67 -6.71
N LEU A 132 -5.04 14.94 -5.54
CA LEU A 132 -6.14 14.13 -4.99
C LEU A 132 -7.42 14.24 -5.85
N ARG A 133 -7.69 15.42 -6.43
CA ARG A 133 -8.82 15.59 -7.35
C ARG A 133 -8.61 14.82 -8.64
N GLN A 134 -7.41 14.82 -9.20
CA GLN A 134 -7.07 14.03 -10.39
C GLN A 134 -7.24 12.52 -10.15
N LEU A 135 -6.97 12.07 -8.94
CA LEU A 135 -7.18 10.69 -8.52
C LEU A 135 -8.66 10.36 -8.21
N GLY A 136 -9.52 11.36 -8.12
CA GLY A 136 -10.91 11.20 -7.65
C GLY A 136 -11.01 10.86 -6.16
N ALA A 137 -9.97 11.16 -5.39
CA ALA A 137 -9.83 10.76 -4.00
C ALA A 137 -9.95 11.92 -2.99
N LEU A 138 -10.11 13.16 -3.47
CA LEU A 138 -10.13 14.33 -2.59
C LEU A 138 -11.21 14.22 -1.51
N ALA A 139 -12.42 13.82 -1.86
CA ALA A 139 -13.54 13.68 -0.91
C ALA A 139 -13.34 12.58 0.15
N ARG A 140 -12.32 11.73 0.01
CA ARG A 140 -11.97 10.70 1.01
C ARG A 140 -11.16 11.25 2.17
N VAL A 141 -10.51 12.39 1.98
CA VAL A 141 -9.57 12.99 2.95
C VAL A 141 -9.88 14.44 3.27
N ALA A 142 -10.72 15.13 2.49
CA ALA A 142 -11.05 16.54 2.68
C ALA A 142 -12.50 16.82 2.30
N ALA A 143 -13.11 17.75 3.01
CA ALA A 143 -14.34 18.39 2.59
C ALA A 143 -14.02 19.50 1.60
N VAL A 144 -14.84 19.63 0.56
CA VAL A 144 -14.72 20.72 -0.42
C VAL A 144 -15.97 21.60 -0.29
N ALA A 145 -15.77 22.89 -0.08
CA ALA A 145 -16.82 23.88 -0.09
C ALA A 145 -16.47 24.96 -1.12
N ASP A 146 -17.35 25.15 -2.09
CA ASP A 146 -17.25 26.28 -3.02
C ASP A 146 -18.11 27.44 -2.48
N VAL A 147 -17.49 28.57 -2.23
CA VAL A 147 -18.18 29.77 -1.75
C VAL A 147 -18.39 30.69 -2.96
N PRO A 148 -19.66 30.94 -3.39
CA PRO A 148 -19.92 31.86 -4.49
C PRO A 148 -19.51 33.29 -4.13
N SER A 149 -19.22 34.12 -5.17
CA SER A 149 -18.69 35.48 -5.03
C SER A 149 -19.53 36.43 -4.16
N GLU A 150 -20.83 36.17 -4.00
CA GLU A 150 -21.75 36.98 -3.21
C GLU A 150 -22.00 36.45 -1.79
N PHE A 151 -21.25 35.39 -1.39
CA PHE A 151 -21.44 34.72 -0.11
C PHE A 151 -20.15 34.69 0.70
N VAL A 152 -20.31 34.50 1.99
CA VAL A 152 -19.23 34.20 2.93
C VAL A 152 -19.53 32.86 3.56
N GLY A 153 -18.57 31.94 3.51
CA GLY A 153 -18.66 30.66 4.20
C GLY A 153 -18.29 30.78 5.67
N LEU A 154 -18.94 30.01 6.52
CA LEU A 154 -18.59 29.92 7.94
C LEU A 154 -18.16 28.49 8.24
N LEU A 155 -16.91 28.31 8.66
CA LEU A 155 -16.38 27.01 9.05
C LEU A 155 -16.56 26.79 10.56
N PHE A 156 -17.33 25.77 10.89
CA PHE A 156 -17.51 25.30 12.28
C PHE A 156 -16.83 23.96 12.47
N VAL A 157 -16.14 23.79 13.58
CA VAL A 157 -15.59 22.53 14.05
C VAL A 157 -16.11 22.30 15.46
N ASP A 158 -16.70 21.14 15.70
CA ASP A 158 -17.33 20.77 16.98
C ASP A 158 -18.28 21.86 17.52
N GLY A 159 -19.05 22.48 16.62
CA GLY A 159 -20.02 23.55 16.95
C GLY A 159 -19.41 24.91 17.24
N ARG A 160 -18.09 25.08 17.11
CA ARG A 160 -17.41 26.37 17.29
C ARG A 160 -17.02 26.95 15.94
N LEU A 161 -17.27 28.24 15.75
CA LEU A 161 -16.80 28.97 14.58
C LEU A 161 -15.27 29.06 14.63
N VAL A 162 -14.62 28.51 13.61
CA VAL A 162 -13.14 28.51 13.47
C VAL A 162 -12.70 29.67 12.61
N ARG A 163 -13.37 29.87 11.46
CA ARG A 163 -13.04 30.97 10.54
C ARG A 163 -14.14 31.22 9.51
N THR A 164 -14.03 32.36 8.85
CA THR A 164 -14.76 32.68 7.62
C THR A 164 -13.99 32.21 6.39
N LEU A 165 -14.73 31.83 5.35
CA LEU A 165 -14.19 31.42 4.07
C LEU A 165 -14.62 32.46 3.04
N ASP A 166 -13.66 33.04 2.35
CA ASP A 166 -13.88 33.97 1.25
C ASP A 166 -14.22 33.20 -0.04
N PRO A 167 -14.88 33.85 -1.03
CA PRO A 167 -15.17 33.26 -2.33
C PRO A 167 -13.95 32.77 -3.08
#